data_e90148269e034510b12b6fab988951e3
#
_entry.id   e90148269e034510b12b6fab988951e3
#
_cell.length_a   1.000
_cell.length_b   1.000
_cell.length_c   1.000
_cell.angle_alpha   90.00
_cell.angle_beta   90.00
_cell.angle_gamma   90.00
#
_symmetry.space_group_name_H-M   'P 1'
#
loop_
_entity.id
_entity.type
_entity.pdbx_description
1 polymer ?
#
loop_
_entity_poly.entity_id
_entity_poly.type
_entity_poly.pdbx_seq_one_letter_code
_entity_poly.pdbx_strand_id
1 'polypeptide(L)'
;FTFELGYGFRSSWLDANVNLYRTSWMDKTLANFFEKNGERVRVNLTGLDALHQGIEVDFVLRPLKDLKVTGMFSMGDWHWNGDGKGYAYNSSGEPVDKNGDPVNQVGGENHAQNVVKMKDVRVGNSAQTTFTLGGSYQFLKGVHVGVDYSHFARNYAKFTPSLGYDLGAEKAFESPWRMPAYGVLDANINYRFPLSKMFGVMVFVNVNNLLDKEYI
;
A
#
# COMPACT_ATOMS: atom_id res chain seq x y z
N PHE A 1 -9.96 -11.87 -7.85
CA PHE A 1 -9.27 -12.52 -8.99
C PHE A 1 -7.89 -11.93 -9.16
N THR A 2 -6.87 -12.79 -9.25
CA THR A 2 -5.47 -12.38 -9.49
C THR A 2 -4.93 -13.13 -10.71
N PHE A 3 -4.21 -12.40 -11.55
CA PHE A 3 -3.38 -12.93 -12.62
C PHE A 3 -1.95 -12.43 -12.40
N GLU A 4 -0.99 -13.36 -12.47
CA GLU A 4 0.44 -13.06 -12.34
C GLU A 4 1.22 -13.78 -13.44
N LEU A 5 2.21 -13.10 -14.00
CA LEU A 5 3.16 -13.65 -14.95
C LEU A 5 4.57 -13.27 -14.52
N GLY A 6 5.35 -14.26 -14.14
CA GLY A 6 6.72 -14.08 -13.69
C GLY A 6 7.73 -14.73 -14.64
N TYR A 7 8.89 -14.09 -14.78
CA TYR A 7 10.05 -14.64 -15.44
C TYR A 7 11.30 -14.47 -14.56
N GLY A 8 12.02 -15.54 -14.33
CA GLY A 8 13.26 -15.55 -13.55
C GLY A 8 14.45 -15.98 -14.40
N PHE A 9 15.55 -15.26 -14.26
CA PHE A 9 16.85 -15.61 -14.84
C PHE A 9 17.87 -15.83 -13.71
N ARG A 10 18.65 -16.90 -13.81
CA ARG A 10 19.68 -17.21 -12.82
C ARG A 10 20.97 -17.64 -13.49
N SER A 11 22.07 -17.00 -13.08
CA SER A 11 23.43 -17.36 -13.48
C SER A 11 24.39 -17.19 -12.30
N SER A 12 25.67 -17.44 -12.53
CA SER A 12 26.71 -17.26 -11.49
C SER A 12 26.90 -15.80 -11.06
N TRP A 13 26.58 -14.85 -11.94
CA TRP A 13 26.81 -13.43 -11.73
C TRP A 13 25.55 -12.59 -11.61
N LEU A 14 24.41 -13.10 -12.09
CA LEU A 14 23.11 -12.39 -12.09
C LEU A 14 21.98 -13.35 -11.73
N ASP A 15 21.20 -12.98 -10.72
CA ASP A 15 19.86 -13.46 -10.50
C ASP A 15 18.92 -12.28 -10.74
N ALA A 16 17.89 -12.46 -11.56
CA ALA A 16 16.89 -11.41 -11.85
C ALA A 16 15.50 -12.02 -12.00
N ASN A 17 14.51 -11.33 -11.49
CA ASN A 17 13.11 -11.69 -11.64
C ASN A 17 12.33 -10.48 -12.14
N VAL A 18 11.34 -10.73 -12.99
CA VAL A 18 10.35 -9.75 -13.44
C VAL A 18 8.98 -10.37 -13.21
N ASN A 19 8.09 -9.65 -12.57
CA ASN A 19 6.73 -10.07 -12.32
C ASN A 19 5.74 -9.00 -12.79
N LEU A 20 4.74 -9.41 -13.56
CA LEU A 20 3.58 -8.62 -13.94
C LEU A 20 2.39 -9.13 -13.18
N TYR A 21 1.65 -8.25 -12.55
CA TYR A 21 0.48 -8.64 -11.78
C TYR A 21 -0.74 -7.77 -12.09
N ARG A 22 -1.92 -8.38 -11.97
CA ARG A 22 -3.21 -7.70 -12.01
C ARG A 22 -4.16 -8.40 -11.05
N THR A 23 -4.57 -7.69 -10.01
CA THR A 23 -5.52 -8.18 -8.98
C THR A 23 -6.77 -7.31 -8.98
N SER A 24 -7.91 -7.93 -9.20
CA SER A 24 -9.21 -7.30 -9.03
C SER A 24 -9.81 -7.73 -7.69
N TRP A 25 -10.05 -6.78 -6.82
CA TRP A 25 -10.78 -6.94 -5.58
C TRP A 25 -12.22 -6.52 -5.83
N MET A 26 -13.15 -7.44 -5.70
CA MET A 26 -14.56 -7.21 -5.97
C MET A 26 -15.36 -7.18 -4.69
N ASP A 27 -16.48 -6.46 -4.70
CA ASP A 27 -17.49 -6.42 -3.64
C ASP A 27 -16.93 -6.04 -2.26
N LYS A 28 -15.95 -5.15 -2.22
CA LYS A 28 -15.47 -4.61 -0.94
C LYS A 28 -16.57 -3.82 -0.25
N THR A 29 -16.62 -3.94 1.07
CA THR A 29 -17.58 -3.24 1.92
C THR A 29 -16.84 -2.27 2.82
N LEU A 30 -17.37 -1.04 2.94
CA LEU A 30 -16.93 -0.03 3.89
C LEU A 30 -18.11 0.44 4.73
N ALA A 31 -17.92 0.51 6.04
CA ALA A 31 -18.91 1.09 6.95
C ALA A 31 -18.57 2.55 7.23
N ASN A 32 -19.53 3.45 7.01
CA ASN A 32 -19.48 4.84 7.41
C ASN A 32 -20.42 5.06 8.59
N PHE A 33 -19.93 5.84 9.56
CA PHE A 33 -20.70 6.22 10.75
C PHE A 33 -20.68 7.74 10.88
N PHE A 34 -21.82 8.33 11.20
CA PHE A 34 -21.95 9.74 11.53
C PHE A 34 -23.13 9.95 12.46
N GLU A 35 -23.23 11.12 13.06
CA GLU A 35 -24.38 11.51 13.91
C GLU A 35 -25.35 12.37 13.11
N LYS A 36 -26.64 12.06 13.23
CA LYS A 36 -27.75 12.87 12.70
C LYS A 36 -28.84 12.97 13.76
N ASN A 37 -29.25 14.19 14.09
CA ASN A 37 -30.25 14.47 15.12
C ASN A 37 -29.94 13.86 16.50
N GLY A 38 -28.61 13.73 16.84
CA GLY A 38 -28.17 13.11 18.09
C GLY A 38 -28.14 11.59 18.08
N GLU A 39 -28.50 10.97 16.96
CA GLU A 39 -28.42 9.51 16.77
C GLU A 39 -27.26 9.12 15.86
N ARG A 40 -26.65 7.98 16.17
CA ARG A 40 -25.60 7.39 15.33
C ARG A 40 -26.23 6.65 14.16
N VAL A 41 -25.90 7.08 12.95
CA VAL A 41 -26.31 6.45 11.69
C VAL A 41 -25.15 5.69 11.10
N ARG A 42 -25.41 4.51 10.58
CA ARG A 42 -24.46 3.67 9.84
C ARG A 42 -24.88 3.53 8.39
N VAL A 43 -23.95 3.72 7.46
CA VAL A 43 -24.14 3.38 6.05
C VAL A 43 -23.09 2.31 5.68
N ASN A 44 -23.55 1.16 5.26
CA ASN A 44 -22.69 0.11 4.72
C ASN A 44 -22.64 0.27 3.19
N LEU A 45 -21.49 0.75 2.69
CA LEU A 45 -21.21 0.82 1.25
C LEU A 45 -20.75 -0.55 0.78
N THR A 46 -21.34 -1.04 -0.29
CA THR A 46 -21.00 -2.30 -0.97
C THR A 46 -20.72 -2.07 -2.45
N GLY A 47 -20.25 -3.08 -3.16
CA GLY A 47 -19.93 -2.99 -4.59
C GLY A 47 -18.70 -2.15 -4.89
N LEU A 48 -17.83 -1.93 -3.90
CA LEU A 48 -16.58 -1.21 -4.09
C LEU A 48 -15.53 -2.15 -4.68
N ASP A 49 -15.25 -1.98 -5.95
CA ASP A 49 -14.21 -2.73 -6.65
C ASP A 49 -12.90 -1.93 -6.64
N ALA A 50 -11.78 -2.64 -6.50
CA ALA A 50 -10.46 -2.04 -6.64
C ALA A 50 -9.59 -2.86 -7.58
N LEU A 51 -8.81 -2.17 -8.39
CA LEU A 51 -7.84 -2.74 -9.29
C LEU A 51 -6.42 -2.40 -8.82
N HIS A 52 -5.60 -3.44 -8.66
CA HIS A 52 -4.18 -3.34 -8.40
C HIS A 52 -3.43 -4.04 -9.53
N GLN A 53 -2.68 -3.30 -10.31
CA GLN A 53 -1.87 -3.86 -11.39
C GLN A 53 -0.50 -3.20 -11.42
N GLY A 54 0.50 -3.89 -11.95
CA GLY A 54 1.84 -3.33 -12.01
C GLY A 54 2.90 -4.30 -12.48
N ILE A 55 4.13 -3.81 -12.37
CA ILE A 55 5.36 -4.54 -12.66
C ILE A 55 6.29 -4.47 -11.46
N GLU A 56 6.93 -5.58 -11.17
CA GLU A 56 7.97 -5.70 -10.16
C GLU A 56 9.21 -6.32 -10.79
N VAL A 57 10.36 -5.77 -10.48
CA VAL A 57 11.66 -6.27 -10.93
C VAL A 57 12.57 -6.32 -9.72
N ASP A 58 13.24 -7.43 -9.53
CA ASP A 58 14.32 -7.55 -8.56
C ASP A 58 15.54 -8.21 -9.18
N PHE A 59 16.72 -7.86 -8.69
CA PHE A 59 17.95 -8.50 -9.12
C PHE A 59 19.02 -8.54 -8.04
N VAL A 60 19.88 -9.51 -8.18
CA VAL A 60 21.13 -9.63 -7.45
C VAL A 60 22.27 -9.80 -8.45
N LEU A 61 23.14 -8.81 -8.53
CA LEU A 61 24.32 -8.78 -9.40
C LEU A 61 25.58 -9.04 -8.56
N ARG A 62 26.44 -9.92 -9.04
CA ARG A 62 27.74 -10.27 -8.41
C ARG A 62 28.86 -10.00 -9.42
N PRO A 63 29.22 -8.71 -9.64
CA PRO A 63 30.22 -8.36 -10.66
C PRO A 63 31.62 -8.79 -10.27
N LEU A 64 31.88 -8.91 -8.98
CA LEU A 64 33.13 -9.38 -8.39
C LEU A 64 32.81 -10.37 -7.27
N LYS A 65 33.81 -11.20 -6.90
CA LYS A 65 33.65 -12.19 -5.81
C LYS A 65 33.17 -11.58 -4.49
N ASP A 66 33.67 -10.40 -4.17
CA ASP A 66 33.44 -9.74 -2.87
C ASP A 66 32.45 -8.58 -2.97
N LEU A 67 31.85 -8.33 -4.15
CA LEU A 67 30.89 -7.28 -4.40
C LEU A 67 29.53 -7.87 -4.80
N LYS A 68 28.49 -7.48 -4.09
CA LYS A 68 27.11 -7.80 -4.38
C LYS A 68 26.32 -6.49 -4.55
N VAL A 69 25.58 -6.36 -5.63
CA VAL A 69 24.64 -5.27 -5.88
C VAL A 69 23.24 -5.85 -5.95
N THR A 70 22.31 -5.26 -5.23
CA THR A 70 20.91 -5.66 -5.21
C THR A 70 20.05 -4.51 -5.70
N GLY A 71 19.01 -4.81 -6.44
CA GLY A 71 18.04 -3.81 -6.83
C GLY A 71 16.63 -4.36 -6.81
N MET A 72 15.68 -3.47 -6.52
CA MET A 72 14.26 -3.73 -6.61
C MET A 72 13.58 -2.49 -7.18
N PHE A 73 12.65 -2.71 -8.08
CA PHE A 73 11.78 -1.69 -8.64
C PHE A 73 10.36 -2.22 -8.70
N SER A 74 9.41 -1.46 -8.19
CA SER A 74 7.99 -1.74 -8.30
C SER A 74 7.25 -0.51 -8.78
N MET A 75 6.39 -0.69 -9.78
CA MET A 75 5.49 0.35 -10.29
C MET A 75 4.10 -0.23 -10.43
N GLY A 76 3.22 0.20 -9.53
CA GLY A 76 1.81 -0.16 -9.51
C GLY A 76 0.92 0.94 -10.09
N ASP A 77 -0.26 0.56 -10.49
CA ASP A 77 -1.41 1.42 -10.78
C ASP A 77 -2.60 0.87 -10.00
N TRP A 78 -2.86 1.49 -8.83
CA TRP A 78 -3.85 1.03 -7.88
C TRP A 78 -4.94 2.08 -7.71
N HIS A 79 -6.15 1.71 -8.09
CA HIS A 79 -7.31 2.61 -8.02
C HIS A 79 -8.60 1.83 -7.77
N TRP A 80 -9.61 2.57 -7.32
CA TRP A 80 -10.95 2.05 -7.25
C TRP A 80 -11.52 1.92 -8.67
N ASN A 81 -12.14 0.79 -8.98
CA ASN A 81 -12.62 0.46 -10.32
C ASN A 81 -14.15 0.45 -10.42
N GLY A 82 -14.84 0.85 -9.36
CA GLY A 82 -16.27 0.88 -9.29
C GLY A 82 -16.80 1.90 -8.29
N ASP A 83 -18.09 2.18 -8.42
CA ASP A 83 -18.85 3.03 -7.51
C ASP A 83 -19.50 2.19 -6.43
N GLY A 84 -19.56 2.70 -5.20
CA GLY A 84 -20.22 2.03 -4.09
C GLY A 84 -21.64 2.53 -3.86
N LYS A 85 -22.48 1.64 -3.34
CA LYS A 85 -23.84 1.97 -2.89
C LYS A 85 -24.06 1.44 -1.49
N GLY A 86 -24.83 2.14 -0.70
CA GLY A 86 -25.14 1.71 0.65
C GLY A 86 -26.43 2.29 1.18
N TYR A 87 -27.09 1.52 2.01
CA TYR A 87 -28.29 1.93 2.72
C TYR A 87 -27.96 2.37 4.15
N ALA A 88 -28.75 3.32 4.65
CA ALA A 88 -28.60 3.90 5.97
C ALA A 88 -29.43 3.16 7.02
N TYR A 89 -28.84 2.99 8.22
CA TYR A 89 -29.47 2.35 9.36
C TYR A 89 -29.19 3.16 10.63
N ASN A 90 -30.17 3.24 11.53
CA ASN A 90 -29.98 3.83 12.86
C ASN A 90 -29.14 2.92 13.79
N SER A 91 -28.94 3.35 15.03
CA SER A 91 -28.18 2.60 16.04
C SER A 91 -28.83 1.26 16.44
N SER A 92 -30.14 1.13 16.28
CA SER A 92 -30.91 -0.10 16.51
C SER A 92 -30.88 -1.06 15.32
N GLY A 93 -30.27 -0.65 14.19
CA GLY A 93 -30.20 -1.44 12.97
C GLY A 93 -31.46 -1.35 12.09
N GLU A 94 -32.35 -0.42 12.37
CA GLU A 94 -33.55 -0.19 11.57
C GLU A 94 -33.20 0.69 10.37
N PRO A 95 -33.76 0.41 9.16
CA PRO A 95 -33.58 1.25 7.99
C PRO A 95 -34.16 2.65 8.22
N VAL A 96 -33.49 3.68 7.73
CA VAL A 96 -33.91 5.08 7.90
C VAL A 96 -34.03 5.81 6.56
N ASP A 97 -34.89 6.82 6.54
CA ASP A 97 -35.02 7.73 5.40
C ASP A 97 -33.95 8.83 5.37
N LYS A 98 -34.07 9.79 4.45
CA LYS A 98 -33.16 10.93 4.32
C LYS A 98 -33.13 11.86 5.54
N ASN A 99 -34.15 11.86 6.36
CA ASN A 99 -34.24 12.65 7.58
C ASN A 99 -33.61 11.92 8.79
N GLY A 100 -33.43 10.60 8.68
CA GLY A 100 -32.99 9.71 9.75
C GLY A 100 -34.17 9.02 10.46
N ASP A 101 -35.37 9.19 9.97
CA ASP A 101 -36.56 8.57 10.54
C ASP A 101 -36.68 7.10 10.11
N PRO A 102 -37.07 6.18 11.01
CA PRO A 102 -37.25 4.76 10.67
C PRO A 102 -38.26 4.54 9.55
N VAL A 103 -37.92 3.61 8.64
CA VAL A 103 -38.80 3.17 7.55
C VAL A 103 -39.04 1.66 7.62
N ASN A 104 -40.21 1.24 7.12
CA ASN A 104 -40.66 -0.16 7.28
C ASN A 104 -40.03 -1.16 6.31
N GLN A 105 -39.31 -0.71 5.27
CA GLN A 105 -38.82 -1.59 4.22
C GLN A 105 -37.39 -1.28 3.85
N VAL A 106 -36.53 -2.31 3.98
CA VAL A 106 -35.13 -2.26 3.49
C VAL A 106 -35.10 -2.21 1.97
N GLY A 107 -34.40 -1.22 1.42
CA GLY A 107 -34.32 -1.02 -0.03
C GLY A 107 -35.58 -0.48 -0.68
N GLY A 108 -36.57 -0.10 0.10
CA GLY A 108 -37.79 0.57 -0.38
C GLY A 108 -37.53 2.01 -0.86
N GLU A 109 -38.53 2.62 -1.47
CA GLU A 109 -38.46 3.96 -2.06
C GLU A 109 -37.99 5.04 -1.07
N ASN A 110 -38.42 4.93 0.19
CA ASN A 110 -38.08 5.89 1.24
C ASN A 110 -36.76 5.54 2.00
N HIS A 111 -36.17 4.36 1.77
CA HIS A 111 -34.93 4.00 2.43
C HIS A 111 -33.77 4.82 1.86
N ALA A 112 -33.08 5.58 2.71
CA ALA A 112 -31.95 6.41 2.27
C ALA A 112 -30.82 5.56 1.70
N GLN A 113 -30.59 5.68 0.39
CA GLN A 113 -29.50 5.04 -0.34
C GLN A 113 -28.42 6.07 -0.68
N ASN A 114 -27.22 5.87 -0.17
CA ASN A 114 -26.07 6.67 -0.56
C ASN A 114 -25.32 6.03 -1.73
N VAL A 115 -24.88 6.85 -2.66
CA VAL A 115 -24.03 6.43 -3.79
C VAL A 115 -22.71 7.19 -3.70
N VAL A 116 -21.61 6.47 -3.80
CA VAL A 116 -20.26 7.02 -3.85
C VAL A 116 -19.64 6.79 -5.21
N LYS A 117 -19.28 7.86 -5.89
CA LYS A 117 -18.53 7.81 -7.16
C LYS A 117 -17.06 7.75 -6.85
N MET A 118 -16.47 6.57 -7.00
CA MET A 118 -15.07 6.29 -6.64
C MET A 118 -14.24 5.76 -7.80
N LYS A 119 -14.84 5.55 -8.95
CA LYS A 119 -14.10 5.08 -10.11
C LYS A 119 -12.89 5.98 -10.39
N ASP A 120 -11.72 5.37 -10.61
CA ASP A 120 -10.44 6.01 -10.87
C ASP A 120 -9.81 6.77 -9.68
N VAL A 121 -10.46 6.80 -8.51
CA VAL A 121 -9.87 7.33 -7.28
C VAL A 121 -8.70 6.44 -6.84
N ARG A 122 -7.55 7.05 -6.56
CA ARG A 122 -6.33 6.31 -6.17
C ARG A 122 -6.49 5.60 -4.82
N VAL A 123 -6.01 4.37 -4.76
CA VAL A 123 -5.89 3.67 -3.47
C VAL A 123 -4.72 4.26 -2.71
N GLY A 124 -4.97 4.69 -1.48
CA GLY A 124 -3.98 5.32 -0.62
C GLY A 124 -3.30 4.35 0.35
N ASN A 125 -2.46 4.92 1.21
CA ASN A 125 -1.76 4.26 2.30
C ASN A 125 -0.60 3.34 1.87
N SER A 126 -0.13 3.46 0.63
CA SER A 126 1.05 2.76 0.14
C SER A 126 1.63 3.47 -1.08
N ALA A 127 2.95 3.47 -1.22
CA ALA A 127 3.62 4.00 -2.39
C ALA A 127 3.41 3.08 -3.60
N GLN A 128 2.88 3.65 -4.68
CA GLN A 128 2.64 2.91 -5.92
C GLN A 128 3.89 2.85 -6.82
N THR A 129 4.98 3.50 -6.42
CA THR A 129 6.30 3.36 -7.04
C THR A 129 7.33 3.28 -5.95
N THR A 130 8.09 2.20 -5.95
CA THR A 130 9.23 2.00 -5.05
C THR A 130 10.45 1.57 -5.85
N PHE A 131 11.60 2.05 -5.42
CA PHE A 131 12.89 1.67 -5.99
C PHE A 131 13.89 1.51 -4.84
N THR A 132 14.63 0.43 -4.84
CA THR A 132 15.75 0.23 -3.92
C THR A 132 16.98 -0.22 -4.70
N LEU A 133 18.12 0.39 -4.41
CA LEU A 133 19.41 -0.02 -4.92
C LEU A 133 20.36 -0.19 -3.74
N GLY A 134 20.87 -1.38 -3.56
CA GLY A 134 21.81 -1.75 -2.50
C GLY A 134 23.14 -2.23 -3.03
N GLY A 135 24.18 -2.02 -2.24
CA GLY A 135 25.49 -2.56 -2.49
C GLY A 135 26.13 -3.08 -1.22
N SER A 136 26.74 -4.25 -1.28
CA SER A 136 27.55 -4.76 -0.17
C SER A 136 28.90 -5.26 -0.68
N TYR A 137 29.96 -4.88 0.03
CA TYR A 137 31.32 -5.20 -0.34
C TYR A 137 32.08 -5.81 0.85
N GLN A 138 32.75 -6.93 0.61
CA GLN A 138 33.64 -7.51 1.60
C GLN A 138 34.99 -6.81 1.52
N PHE A 139 35.15 -5.79 2.34
CA PHE A 139 36.34 -4.93 2.37
C PHE A 139 37.62 -5.66 2.88
N LEU A 140 37.45 -6.47 3.92
CA LEU A 140 38.48 -7.34 4.48
C LEU A 140 37.85 -8.69 4.84
N LYS A 141 38.64 -9.69 5.10
CA LYS A 141 38.17 -11.00 5.56
C LYS A 141 37.29 -10.82 6.82
N GLY A 142 36.00 -11.13 6.68
CA GLY A 142 35.02 -11.02 7.75
C GLY A 142 34.43 -9.63 7.94
N VAL A 143 34.92 -8.59 7.25
CA VAL A 143 34.37 -7.22 7.31
C VAL A 143 33.55 -6.95 6.05
N HIS A 144 32.26 -6.64 6.22
CA HIS A 144 31.37 -6.25 5.16
C HIS A 144 30.83 -4.84 5.41
N VAL A 145 30.81 -4.05 4.37
CA VAL A 145 30.14 -2.74 4.35
C VAL A 145 29.00 -2.79 3.37
N GLY A 146 27.89 -2.15 3.71
CA GLY A 146 26.70 -2.10 2.89
C GLY A 146 26.09 -0.71 2.87
N VAL A 147 25.48 -0.36 1.75
CA VAL A 147 24.73 0.87 1.55
C VAL A 147 23.47 0.53 0.76
N ASP A 148 22.33 1.05 1.20
CA ASP A 148 21.04 0.84 0.56
C ASP A 148 20.34 2.19 0.39
N TYR A 149 19.96 2.52 -0.84
CA TYR A 149 19.12 3.67 -1.13
C TYR A 149 17.73 3.22 -1.53
N SER A 150 16.71 3.70 -0.85
CA SER A 150 15.30 3.44 -1.12
C SER A 150 14.60 4.72 -1.51
N HIS A 151 13.79 4.67 -2.57
CA HIS A 151 12.98 5.79 -3.06
C HIS A 151 11.51 5.40 -3.13
N PHE A 152 10.64 6.30 -2.66
CA PHE A 152 9.20 6.13 -2.60
C PHE A 152 8.52 7.28 -3.32
N ALA A 153 7.62 6.96 -4.23
CA ALA A 153 6.87 7.94 -5.00
C ALA A 153 5.44 7.47 -5.26
N ARG A 154 4.59 8.39 -5.69
CA ARG A 154 3.16 8.14 -5.89
C ARG A 154 2.51 7.48 -4.66
N ASN A 155 2.89 7.97 -3.47
CA ASN A 155 2.27 7.63 -2.21
C ASN A 155 1.07 8.55 -2.01
N TYR A 156 -0.11 7.98 -1.83
CA TYR A 156 -1.34 8.71 -1.61
C TYR A 156 -1.77 8.55 -0.17
N ALA A 157 -2.30 9.62 0.42
CA ALA A 157 -2.78 9.61 1.79
C ALA A 157 -3.89 8.56 1.97
N LYS A 158 -4.07 8.09 3.21
CA LYS A 158 -5.17 7.20 3.53
C LYS A 158 -6.49 7.85 3.12
N PHE A 159 -7.27 7.13 2.33
CA PHE A 159 -8.58 7.57 1.88
C PHE A 159 -9.67 6.76 2.58
N THR A 160 -10.61 7.47 3.18
CA THR A 160 -11.86 6.90 3.69
C THR A 160 -12.99 7.79 3.17
N PRO A 161 -13.89 7.27 2.34
CA PRO A 161 -15.00 8.07 1.84
C PRO A 161 -15.88 8.52 3.02
N SER A 162 -16.01 9.82 3.22
CA SER A 162 -16.91 10.39 4.20
C SER A 162 -18.19 10.87 3.52
N LEU A 163 -19.31 10.28 3.87
CA LEU A 163 -20.61 10.66 3.31
C LEU A 163 -21.14 11.97 3.90
N GLY A 164 -20.57 12.43 5.02
CA GLY A 164 -21.10 13.58 5.76
C GLY A 164 -22.48 13.25 6.35
N TYR A 165 -23.30 14.28 6.53
CA TYR A 165 -24.64 14.16 7.13
C TYR A 165 -25.76 13.98 6.08
N ASP A 166 -25.41 13.87 4.79
CA ASP A 166 -26.38 13.80 3.70
C ASP A 166 -26.76 12.35 3.43
N LEU A 167 -27.88 11.92 4.01
CA LEU A 167 -28.48 10.63 3.72
C LEU A 167 -29.17 10.64 2.36
N GLY A 168 -28.95 9.57 1.60
CA GLY A 168 -29.55 9.41 0.26
C GLY A 168 -28.89 10.27 -0.83
N ALA A 169 -27.70 10.84 -0.55
CA ALA A 169 -26.96 11.63 -1.52
C ALA A 169 -26.05 10.78 -2.43
N GLU A 170 -25.81 11.31 -3.62
CA GLU A 170 -24.72 10.88 -4.49
C GLU A 170 -23.51 11.79 -4.24
N LYS A 171 -22.35 11.22 -3.97
CA LYS A 171 -21.13 11.96 -3.70
C LYS A 171 -19.97 11.43 -4.54
N ALA A 172 -19.37 12.33 -5.32
CA ALA A 172 -18.14 12.05 -6.05
C ALA A 172 -16.91 12.33 -5.17
N PHE A 173 -15.89 11.51 -5.32
CA PHE A 173 -14.61 11.64 -4.63
C PHE A 173 -13.48 11.81 -5.63
N GLU A 174 -12.52 12.62 -5.24
CA GLU A 174 -11.26 12.77 -5.94
C GLU A 174 -10.18 11.91 -5.30
N SER A 175 -9.08 11.70 -6.02
CA SER A 175 -7.93 11.01 -5.46
C SER A 175 -7.38 11.75 -4.23
N PRO A 176 -6.97 11.02 -3.18
CA PRO A 176 -6.43 11.63 -1.98
C PRO A 176 -5.12 12.36 -2.27
N TRP A 177 -4.73 13.21 -1.34
CA TRP A 177 -3.48 13.96 -1.46
C TRP A 177 -2.30 13.04 -1.76
N ARG A 178 -1.58 13.40 -2.83
CA ARG A 178 -0.35 12.74 -3.22
C ARG A 178 0.81 13.33 -2.42
N MET A 179 1.40 12.52 -1.57
CA MET A 179 2.56 12.90 -0.77
C MET A 179 3.78 13.16 -1.66
N PRO A 180 4.67 14.09 -1.27
CA PRO A 180 5.95 14.28 -1.94
C PRO A 180 6.75 12.97 -2.02
N ALA A 181 7.46 12.78 -3.11
CA ALA A 181 8.40 11.67 -3.21
C ALA A 181 9.61 11.92 -2.30
N TYR A 182 10.15 10.85 -1.72
CA TYR A 182 11.34 10.93 -0.89
C TYR A 182 12.26 9.72 -1.09
N GLY A 183 13.50 9.88 -0.68
CA GLY A 183 14.49 8.80 -0.68
C GLY A 183 15.23 8.75 0.63
N VAL A 184 15.55 7.53 1.07
CA VAL A 184 16.28 7.24 2.31
C VAL A 184 17.55 6.49 1.98
N LEU A 185 18.66 6.87 2.61
CA LEU A 185 19.96 6.21 2.49
C LEU A 185 20.31 5.56 3.82
N ASP A 186 20.51 4.25 3.79
CA ASP A 186 20.94 3.46 4.93
C ASP A 186 22.35 2.93 4.70
N ALA A 187 23.12 2.75 5.77
CA ALA A 187 24.45 2.17 5.72
C ALA A 187 24.65 1.18 6.85
N ASN A 188 25.44 0.15 6.58
CA ASN A 188 25.77 -0.84 7.59
C ASN A 188 27.23 -1.28 7.48
N ILE A 189 27.79 -1.70 8.61
CA ILE A 189 29.05 -2.40 8.67
C ILE A 189 28.90 -3.58 9.59
N ASN A 190 29.41 -4.73 9.21
CA ASN A 190 29.47 -5.89 10.07
C ASN A 190 30.83 -6.56 10.01
N TYR A 191 31.22 -7.11 11.14
CA TYR A 191 32.45 -7.85 11.28
C TYR A 191 32.17 -9.21 11.92
N ARG A 192 32.55 -10.26 11.20
CA ARG A 192 32.47 -11.63 11.69
C ARG A 192 33.88 -12.18 11.91
N PHE A 193 34.16 -12.59 13.12
CA PHE A 193 35.41 -13.21 13.48
C PHE A 193 35.21 -14.55 14.22
N PRO A 194 36.07 -15.55 13.98
CA PRO A 194 36.04 -16.79 14.73
C PRO A 194 36.62 -16.55 16.14
N LEU A 195 35.84 -16.85 17.17
CA LEU A 195 36.33 -16.83 18.55
C LEU A 195 37.06 -18.15 18.89
N SER A 196 36.58 -19.26 18.30
CA SER A 196 37.17 -20.60 18.42
C SER A 196 36.73 -21.44 17.22
N LYS A 197 37.16 -22.73 17.18
CA LYS A 197 36.70 -23.66 16.14
C LYS A 197 35.17 -23.93 16.19
N MET A 198 34.54 -23.67 17.35
CA MET A 198 33.11 -23.95 17.56
C MET A 198 32.26 -22.68 17.62
N PHE A 199 32.83 -21.52 17.85
CA PHE A 199 32.11 -20.28 18.07
C PHE A 199 32.62 -19.17 17.15
N GLY A 200 31.71 -18.44 16.53
CA GLY A 200 31.94 -17.19 15.81
C GLY A 200 31.14 -16.06 16.46
N VAL A 201 31.71 -14.86 16.45
CA VAL A 201 31.06 -13.63 16.92
C VAL A 201 30.84 -12.73 15.72
N MET A 202 29.67 -12.08 15.64
CA MET A 202 29.39 -11.03 14.67
C MET A 202 29.02 -9.77 15.41
N VAL A 203 29.71 -8.69 15.09
CA VAL A 203 29.41 -7.32 15.54
C VAL A 203 28.91 -6.55 14.34
N PHE A 204 27.86 -5.75 14.50
CA PHE A 204 27.34 -4.93 13.44
C PHE A 204 26.90 -3.55 13.95
N VAL A 205 26.96 -2.57 13.06
CA VAL A 205 26.44 -1.22 13.25
C VAL A 205 25.58 -0.90 12.02
N ASN A 206 24.36 -0.42 12.27
CA ASN A 206 23.46 0.07 11.21
C ASN A 206 23.18 1.55 11.48
N VAL A 207 23.22 2.34 10.44
CA VAL A 207 22.82 3.75 10.43
C VAL A 207 21.69 3.90 9.43
N ASN A 208 20.50 4.16 9.92
CA ASN A 208 19.33 4.37 9.08
C ASN A 208 19.16 5.86 8.82
N ASN A 209 18.65 6.19 7.62
CA ASN A 209 18.43 7.55 7.21
C ASN A 209 19.67 8.46 7.36
N LEU A 210 20.78 8.02 6.81
CA LEU A 210 22.10 8.65 6.93
C LEU A 210 22.10 10.15 6.49
N LEU A 211 21.18 10.53 5.61
CA LEU A 211 21.05 11.90 5.10
C LEU A 211 20.05 12.74 5.92
N ASP A 212 19.52 12.20 7.01
CA ASP A 212 18.52 12.85 7.87
C ASP A 212 17.34 13.44 7.08
N LYS A 213 16.85 12.65 6.12
CA LYS A 213 15.74 13.07 5.26
C LYS A 213 14.43 13.08 6.04
N GLU A 214 13.79 14.23 6.15
CA GLU A 214 12.43 14.35 6.64
C GLU A 214 11.44 13.82 5.59
N TYR A 215 10.51 12.98 6.04
CA TYR A 215 9.44 12.43 5.20
C TYR A 215 8.18 12.19 6.03
N ILE A 216 7.02 12.22 5.35
CA ILE A 216 5.69 12.08 5.95
C ILE A 216 5.16 10.67 5.66
#